data_d2dfa407259a9819b06be78f8bcda1cb
#
_entry.id   d2dfa407259a9819b06be78f8bcda1cb
#
_cell.length_a   1.000
_cell.length_b   1.000
_cell.length_c   1.000
_cell.angle_alpha   90.00
_cell.angle_beta   90.00
_cell.angle_gamma   90.00
#
_symmetry.space_group_name_H-M   'P 1'
#
loop_
_entity.id
_entity.type
_entity.pdbx_description
1 polymer ?
#
loop_
_entity_poly.entity_id
_entity_poly.type
_entity_poly.pdbx_seq_one_letter_code
_entity_poly.pdbx_strand_id
1 'polypeptide(L)'
;MQQMTPRKAAVLSLNSSIKNGKYTNLELDAAIKKYGFEDKDKAFFTRLFYGTVERKITLDYIIKRLSSVKFEKIEPLVLCILETGLYQVFFMDKVPDSAACNESTELVKTICPKAYAGYVNGIMRSAVREKQTILDEIAHLAGSFGLSVKYSVPEWLCKMWQADYGESREIVKALSRVKVGVALRVNTLKISAEELLSHIPKELEAKCVGKTSIVIPRSCIVTELYGYDEGLFFVQDPASTIVSSLVNKNSVGTDKPFVVDTCSCPGGKSFSMAINLGNEAEIHSMDLHENRLRLVRSGAERLGITCIATHECDGRKPLTEYFGRADAVVCDVPCSGLGVIAKKPDIRYKTYAEIEKLPEVQYDILEASKNYLKDGGFIIYSTCTLRKAENENVVQKFLDNNKDFELCPTGIFGDETGMVTFLPHKTGTDGFFAAKLIRKK
;
A
#
# COMPACT_ATOMS: atom_id res chain seq x y z
N MET A 1 22.14 32.03 4.28
CA MET A 1 21.10 31.18 3.69
C MET A 1 19.93 31.10 4.66
N GLN A 2 18.70 31.33 4.21
CA GLN A 2 17.52 31.20 5.08
C GLN A 2 17.35 29.74 5.48
N GLN A 3 17.20 29.47 6.77
CA GLN A 3 17.04 28.10 7.30
C GLN A 3 15.85 27.39 6.65
N MET A 4 16.01 26.12 6.25
CA MET A 4 14.94 25.32 5.70
C MET A 4 13.94 24.95 6.81
N THR A 5 12.70 25.42 6.70
CA THR A 5 11.64 25.07 7.66
C THR A 5 10.90 23.82 7.19
N PRO A 6 10.29 23.01 8.10
CA PRO A 6 9.47 21.85 7.73
C PRO A 6 8.32 22.20 6.77
N ARG A 7 7.69 23.37 6.92
CA ARG A 7 6.63 23.86 6.02
C ARG A 7 7.16 24.13 4.61
N LYS A 8 8.27 24.84 4.51
CA LYS A 8 8.91 25.13 3.21
C LYS A 8 9.35 23.85 2.52
N ALA A 9 9.92 22.90 3.25
CA ALA A 9 10.30 21.60 2.74
C ALA A 9 9.08 20.84 2.22
N ALA A 10 7.95 20.80 2.96
CA ALA A 10 6.74 20.13 2.54
C ALA A 10 6.18 20.69 1.21
N VAL A 11 6.11 22.01 1.09
CA VAL A 11 5.66 22.67 -0.15
C VAL A 11 6.56 22.33 -1.33
N LEU A 12 7.90 22.41 -1.16
CA LEU A 12 8.85 22.11 -2.23
C LEU A 12 8.82 20.64 -2.64
N SER A 13 8.71 19.72 -1.68
CA SER A 13 8.62 18.28 -1.94
C SER A 13 7.30 17.92 -2.62
N LEU A 14 6.16 18.54 -2.25
CA LEU A 14 4.89 18.37 -2.95
C LEU A 14 4.97 18.83 -4.41
N ASN A 15 5.52 20.02 -4.64
CA ASN A 15 5.71 20.53 -5.99
C ASN A 15 6.66 19.66 -6.83
N SER A 16 7.69 19.09 -6.23
CA SER A 16 8.61 18.13 -6.87
C SER A 16 7.89 16.83 -7.23
N SER A 17 7.10 16.27 -6.31
CA SER A 17 6.31 15.05 -6.54
C SER A 17 5.33 15.21 -7.69
N ILE A 18 4.61 16.34 -7.75
CA ILE A 18 3.64 16.64 -8.82
C ILE A 18 4.35 16.77 -10.17
N LYS A 19 5.46 17.52 -10.24
CA LYS A 19 6.19 17.77 -11.49
C LYS A 19 6.88 16.53 -12.06
N ASN A 20 7.38 15.66 -11.20
CA ASN A 20 8.24 14.55 -11.61
C ASN A 20 7.52 13.19 -11.58
N GLY A 21 6.24 13.13 -11.19
CA GLY A 21 5.52 11.87 -11.02
C GLY A 21 6.17 10.91 -10.03
N LYS A 22 6.95 11.44 -9.07
CA LYS A 22 7.69 10.61 -8.10
C LYS A 22 6.79 10.06 -7.01
N TYR A 23 7.09 8.84 -6.60
CA TYR A 23 6.43 8.23 -5.44
C TYR A 23 6.70 9.04 -4.17
N THR A 24 5.64 9.28 -3.40
CA THR A 24 5.64 10.14 -2.21
C THR A 24 6.66 9.71 -1.15
N ASN A 25 6.82 8.40 -0.94
CA ASN A 25 7.77 7.85 0.02
C ASN A 25 9.23 8.13 -0.35
N LEU A 26 9.59 7.99 -1.64
CA LEU A 26 10.97 8.27 -2.12
C LEU A 26 11.32 9.76 -2.00
N GLU A 27 10.36 10.63 -2.31
CA GLU A 27 10.55 12.08 -2.16
C GLU A 27 10.68 12.48 -0.68
N LEU A 28 9.88 11.87 0.21
CA LEU A 28 9.96 12.11 1.64
C LEU A 28 11.32 11.70 2.20
N ASP A 29 11.76 10.47 1.90
CA ASP A 29 13.06 9.96 2.39
C ASP A 29 14.24 10.80 1.88
N ALA A 30 14.18 11.21 0.61
CA ALA A 30 15.18 12.10 0.03
C ALA A 30 15.21 13.47 0.72
N ALA A 31 14.02 14.03 1.00
CA ALA A 31 13.90 15.32 1.68
C ALA A 31 14.38 15.26 3.15
N ILE A 32 14.03 14.20 3.88
CA ILE A 32 14.50 13.99 5.26
C ILE A 32 16.01 13.92 5.31
N LYS A 33 16.65 13.13 4.42
CA LYS A 33 18.11 13.04 4.33
C LYS A 33 18.76 14.37 3.93
N LYS A 34 18.14 15.08 2.99
CA LYS A 34 18.66 16.34 2.45
C LYS A 34 18.62 17.48 3.48
N TYR A 35 17.54 17.56 4.26
CA TYR A 35 17.32 18.70 5.16
C TYR A 35 17.75 18.46 6.60
N GLY A 36 17.97 17.19 7.00
CA GLY A 36 18.52 16.83 8.30
C GLY A 36 17.64 17.27 9.49
N PHE A 37 16.32 17.15 9.36
CA PHE A 37 15.41 17.55 10.43
C PHE A 37 15.57 16.69 11.68
N GLU A 38 15.54 17.33 12.86
CA GLU A 38 15.42 16.66 14.15
C GLU A 38 14.02 16.09 14.37
N ASP A 39 13.84 15.21 15.36
CA ASP A 39 12.67 14.37 15.54
C ASP A 39 11.32 15.10 15.45
N LYS A 40 11.15 16.23 16.12
CA LYS A 40 9.90 17.00 16.11
C LYS A 40 9.61 17.61 14.74
N ASP A 41 10.61 18.16 14.10
CA ASP A 41 10.51 18.79 12.79
C ASP A 41 10.33 17.74 11.70
N LYS A 42 11.01 16.60 11.82
CA LYS A 42 10.83 15.44 10.95
C LYS A 42 9.39 14.90 11.04
N ALA A 43 8.85 14.73 12.24
CA ALA A 43 7.49 14.27 12.45
C ALA A 43 6.46 15.26 11.90
N PHE A 44 6.65 16.57 12.12
CA PHE A 44 5.80 17.62 11.58
C PHE A 44 5.86 17.68 10.05
N PHE A 45 7.05 17.66 9.45
CA PHE A 45 7.26 17.61 8.01
C PHE A 45 6.56 16.40 7.39
N THR A 46 6.79 15.20 7.94
CA THR A 46 6.19 13.94 7.48
C THR A 46 4.67 14.01 7.50
N ARG A 47 4.08 14.48 8.62
CA ARG A 47 2.63 14.61 8.75
C ARG A 47 2.05 15.63 7.77
N LEU A 48 2.71 16.77 7.62
CA LEU A 48 2.25 17.82 6.71
C LEU A 48 2.30 17.36 5.25
N PHE A 49 3.40 16.74 4.85
CA PHE A 49 3.60 16.24 3.49
C PHE A 49 2.60 15.12 3.13
N TYR A 50 2.61 14.01 3.89
CA TYR A 50 1.70 12.89 3.63
C TYR A 50 0.23 13.26 3.78
N GLY A 51 -0.10 14.04 4.80
CA GLY A 51 -1.48 14.43 5.04
C GLY A 51 -2.03 15.36 3.96
N THR A 52 -1.20 16.25 3.40
CA THR A 52 -1.59 17.07 2.25
C THR A 52 -1.85 16.19 1.03
N VAL A 53 -0.96 15.25 0.72
CA VAL A 53 -1.18 14.28 -0.37
C VAL A 53 -2.46 13.48 -0.12
N GLU A 54 -2.65 12.96 1.08
CA GLU A 54 -3.83 12.17 1.44
C GLU A 54 -5.14 12.94 1.26
N ARG A 55 -5.16 14.23 1.58
CA ARG A 55 -6.35 15.09 1.57
C ARG A 55 -6.49 15.97 0.33
N LYS A 56 -5.65 15.77 -0.68
CA LYS A 56 -5.54 16.66 -1.83
C LYS A 56 -6.90 16.98 -2.49
N ILE A 57 -7.76 15.97 -2.75
CA ILE A 57 -9.07 16.21 -3.41
C ILE A 57 -9.99 17.07 -2.52
N THR A 58 -9.98 16.85 -1.22
CA THR A 58 -10.72 17.68 -0.26
C THR A 58 -10.20 19.11 -0.25
N LEU A 59 -8.88 19.28 -0.24
CA LEU A 59 -8.21 20.57 -0.25
C LEU A 59 -8.47 21.33 -1.56
N ASP A 60 -8.39 20.63 -2.70
CA ASP A 60 -8.71 21.20 -4.01
C ASP A 60 -10.17 21.68 -4.09
N TYR A 61 -11.12 20.92 -3.50
CA TYR A 61 -12.51 21.34 -3.39
C TYR A 61 -12.66 22.62 -2.58
N ILE A 62 -11.97 22.73 -1.43
CA ILE A 62 -12.00 23.92 -0.57
C ILE A 62 -11.40 25.11 -1.31
N ILE A 63 -10.28 24.93 -2.03
CA ILE A 63 -9.66 26.00 -2.82
C ILE A 63 -10.62 26.47 -3.92
N LYS A 64 -11.22 25.56 -4.67
CA LYS A 64 -12.19 25.88 -5.74
C LYS A 64 -13.38 26.67 -5.22
N ARG A 65 -13.87 26.35 -4.02
CA ARG A 65 -14.99 27.05 -3.37
C ARG A 65 -14.63 28.47 -2.93
N LEU A 66 -13.40 28.68 -2.45
CA LEU A 66 -12.97 29.98 -1.88
C LEU A 66 -12.29 30.90 -2.90
N SER A 67 -11.78 30.34 -4.00
CA SER A 67 -11.00 31.10 -4.98
C SER A 67 -11.85 31.79 -6.00
N SER A 68 -11.56 33.08 -6.25
CA SER A 68 -12.06 33.81 -7.41
C SER A 68 -11.31 33.53 -8.71
N VAL A 69 -10.13 32.90 -8.60
CA VAL A 69 -9.30 32.48 -9.74
C VAL A 69 -9.65 31.05 -10.13
N LYS A 70 -9.81 30.78 -11.44
CA LYS A 70 -10.02 29.40 -11.93
C LYS A 70 -8.89 28.50 -11.46
N PHE A 71 -9.22 27.32 -10.93
CA PHE A 71 -8.28 26.39 -10.31
C PHE A 71 -7.08 26.05 -11.20
N GLU A 72 -7.33 25.85 -12.50
CA GLU A 72 -6.32 25.50 -13.50
C GLU A 72 -5.35 26.64 -13.82
N LYS A 73 -5.67 27.87 -13.38
CA LYS A 73 -4.84 29.08 -13.55
C LYS A 73 -4.01 29.41 -12.29
N ILE A 74 -4.19 28.66 -11.20
CA ILE A 74 -3.39 28.85 -9.99
C ILE A 74 -1.97 28.32 -10.26
N GLU A 75 -0.97 29.15 -9.97
CA GLU A 75 0.42 28.75 -10.14
C GLU A 75 0.73 27.51 -9.24
N PRO A 76 1.36 26.45 -9.76
CA PRO A 76 1.52 25.17 -9.04
C PRO A 76 2.15 25.30 -7.66
N LEU A 77 3.15 26.16 -7.48
CA LEU A 77 3.79 26.34 -6.19
C LEU A 77 2.87 27.08 -5.20
N VAL A 78 2.07 28.03 -5.68
CA VAL A 78 1.03 28.70 -4.89
C VAL A 78 -0.06 27.71 -4.47
N LEU A 79 -0.46 26.81 -5.36
CA LEU A 79 -1.40 25.73 -5.06
C LEU A 79 -0.86 24.84 -3.93
N CYS A 80 0.39 24.40 -4.00
CA CYS A 80 1.01 23.60 -2.94
C CYS A 80 1.04 24.35 -1.59
N ILE A 81 1.27 25.67 -1.59
CA ILE A 81 1.21 26.50 -0.37
C ILE A 81 -0.21 26.52 0.20
N LEU A 82 -1.23 26.72 -0.65
CA LEU A 82 -2.63 26.69 -0.23
C LEU A 82 -3.02 25.31 0.32
N GLU A 83 -2.70 24.23 -0.40
CA GLU A 83 -3.00 22.87 0.04
C GLU A 83 -2.37 22.57 1.42
N THR A 84 -1.08 22.89 1.62
CA THR A 84 -0.40 22.67 2.91
C THR A 84 -0.93 23.58 4.02
N GLY A 85 -1.27 24.82 3.70
CA GLY A 85 -1.89 25.78 4.64
C GLY A 85 -3.26 25.30 5.10
N LEU A 86 -4.14 24.96 4.16
CA LEU A 86 -5.47 24.43 4.44
C LEU A 86 -5.45 23.09 5.17
N TYR A 87 -4.50 22.22 4.83
CA TYR A 87 -4.32 20.97 5.59
C TYR A 87 -4.07 21.25 7.09
N GLN A 88 -3.24 22.25 7.41
CA GLN A 88 -3.03 22.66 8.80
C GLN A 88 -4.32 23.18 9.45
N VAL A 89 -5.10 24.02 8.75
CA VAL A 89 -6.35 24.57 9.27
C VAL A 89 -7.40 23.48 9.52
N PHE A 90 -7.60 22.53 8.59
CA PHE A 90 -8.70 21.56 8.64
C PHE A 90 -8.36 20.24 9.31
N PHE A 91 -7.07 19.86 9.39
CA PHE A 91 -6.65 18.50 9.78
C PHE A 91 -5.52 18.43 10.81
N MET A 92 -5.05 19.58 11.33
CA MET A 92 -3.98 19.62 12.34
C MET A 92 -4.40 20.43 13.58
N ASP A 93 -5.13 19.82 14.51
CA ASP A 93 -5.71 20.47 15.69
C ASP A 93 -4.67 21.18 16.60
N LYS A 94 -3.40 20.74 16.56
CA LYS A 94 -2.32 21.34 17.35
C LYS A 94 -1.66 22.56 16.70
N VAL A 95 -2.06 22.92 15.49
CA VAL A 95 -1.56 24.10 14.79
C VAL A 95 -2.60 25.21 14.90
N PRO A 96 -2.27 26.37 15.53
CA PRO A 96 -3.17 27.50 15.55
C PRO A 96 -3.50 27.99 14.14
N ASP A 97 -4.77 28.28 13.87
CA ASP A 97 -5.24 28.77 12.56
C ASP A 97 -4.49 30.06 12.12
N SER A 98 -4.19 30.95 13.08
CA SER A 98 -3.41 32.15 12.82
C SER A 98 -1.97 31.84 12.36
N ALA A 99 -1.35 30.83 12.94
CA ALA A 99 0.00 30.38 12.54
C ALA A 99 -0.02 29.79 11.12
N ALA A 100 -1.03 28.96 10.78
CA ALA A 100 -1.19 28.42 9.44
C ALA A 100 -1.35 29.54 8.39
N CYS A 101 -2.15 30.57 8.67
CA CYS A 101 -2.37 31.70 7.78
C CYS A 101 -1.08 32.54 7.59
N ASN A 102 -0.42 32.91 8.68
CA ASN A 102 0.77 33.75 8.63
C ASN A 102 1.93 33.05 7.91
N GLU A 103 2.23 31.80 8.27
CA GLU A 103 3.31 31.01 7.66
C GLU A 103 3.07 30.79 6.17
N SER A 104 1.82 30.48 5.74
CA SER A 104 1.50 30.34 4.32
C SER A 104 1.76 31.64 3.55
N THR A 105 1.37 32.78 4.12
CA THR A 105 1.59 34.11 3.51
C THR A 105 3.09 34.46 3.42
N GLU A 106 3.86 34.16 4.46
CA GLU A 106 5.31 34.39 4.46
C GLU A 106 6.04 33.46 3.48
N LEU A 107 5.59 32.19 3.35
CA LEU A 107 6.14 31.28 2.34
C LEU A 107 5.99 31.84 0.93
N VAL A 108 4.81 32.38 0.59
CA VAL A 108 4.61 33.03 -0.72
C VAL A 108 5.64 34.12 -0.96
N LYS A 109 5.82 35.03 0.02
CA LYS A 109 6.79 36.13 -0.09
C LYS A 109 8.23 35.67 -0.28
N THR A 110 8.52 34.45 0.16
CA THR A 110 9.87 33.84 0.17
C THR A 110 10.19 33.08 -1.11
N ILE A 111 9.19 32.34 -1.67
CA ILE A 111 9.44 31.37 -2.76
C ILE A 111 8.58 31.60 -4.01
N CYS A 112 7.65 32.58 -3.97
CA CYS A 112 6.81 32.98 -5.09
C CYS A 112 6.90 34.52 -5.29
N PRO A 113 6.38 35.03 -6.43
CA PRO A 113 6.18 36.48 -6.61
C PRO A 113 5.29 37.05 -5.52
N LYS A 114 5.73 38.14 -4.89
CA LYS A 114 5.02 38.77 -3.76
C LYS A 114 3.56 39.16 -4.06
N ALA A 115 3.22 39.37 -5.32
CA ALA A 115 1.87 39.66 -5.76
C ALA A 115 0.82 38.59 -5.34
N TYR A 116 1.23 37.33 -5.18
CA TYR A 116 0.33 36.27 -4.71
C TYR A 116 0.04 36.31 -3.20
N ALA A 117 0.78 37.11 -2.39
CA ALA A 117 0.62 37.11 -0.93
C ALA A 117 -0.79 37.55 -0.49
N GLY A 118 -1.37 38.56 -1.15
CA GLY A 118 -2.75 39.00 -0.89
C GLY A 118 -3.77 37.91 -1.21
N TYR A 119 -3.60 37.22 -2.31
CA TYR A 119 -4.46 36.11 -2.74
C TYR A 119 -4.44 34.95 -1.75
N VAL A 120 -3.24 34.46 -1.39
CA VAL A 120 -3.10 33.35 -0.42
C VAL A 120 -3.66 33.73 0.95
N ASN A 121 -3.33 34.95 1.45
CA ASN A 121 -3.85 35.42 2.72
C ASN A 121 -5.40 35.56 2.72
N GLY A 122 -5.97 36.00 1.61
CA GLY A 122 -7.43 36.08 1.44
C GLY A 122 -8.10 34.71 1.55
N ILE A 123 -7.61 33.72 0.81
CA ILE A 123 -8.14 32.34 0.85
C ILE A 123 -7.97 31.73 2.26
N MET A 124 -6.78 31.85 2.87
CA MET A 124 -6.52 31.28 4.19
C MET A 124 -7.42 31.89 5.27
N ARG A 125 -7.60 33.21 5.28
CA ARG A 125 -8.52 33.87 6.24
C ARG A 125 -9.97 33.51 6.00
N SER A 126 -10.40 33.39 4.74
CA SER A 126 -11.78 32.95 4.41
C SER A 126 -11.99 31.48 4.85
N ALA A 127 -11.01 30.61 4.64
CA ALA A 127 -11.08 29.25 5.10
C ALA A 127 -11.25 29.12 6.62
N VAL A 128 -10.53 29.93 7.39
CA VAL A 128 -10.69 29.98 8.86
C VAL A 128 -12.06 30.47 9.26
N ARG A 129 -12.50 31.60 8.67
CA ARG A 129 -13.81 32.20 8.97
C ARG A 129 -14.98 31.27 8.66
N GLU A 130 -14.90 30.52 7.55
CA GLU A 130 -15.96 29.67 7.03
C GLU A 130 -15.74 28.18 7.33
N LYS A 131 -14.78 27.84 8.21
CA LYS A 131 -14.34 26.45 8.47
C LYS A 131 -15.51 25.52 8.75
N GLN A 132 -16.38 25.86 9.68
CA GLN A 132 -17.54 25.04 10.04
C GLN A 132 -18.52 24.88 8.88
N THR A 133 -18.86 25.97 8.20
CA THR A 133 -19.74 25.94 7.03
C THR A 133 -19.21 25.02 5.94
N ILE A 134 -17.92 25.11 5.65
CA ILE A 134 -17.26 24.24 4.65
C ILE A 134 -17.34 22.76 5.07
N LEU A 135 -17.09 22.45 6.34
CA LEU A 135 -17.19 21.09 6.86
C LEU A 135 -18.60 20.54 6.76
N ASP A 136 -19.60 21.35 7.07
CA ASP A 136 -21.02 20.99 6.98
C ASP A 136 -21.43 20.78 5.52
N GLU A 137 -21.01 21.64 4.61
CA GLU A 137 -21.23 21.46 3.16
C GLU A 137 -20.64 20.14 2.67
N ILE A 138 -19.38 19.85 3.00
CA ILE A 138 -18.72 18.58 2.63
C ILE A 138 -19.46 17.38 3.23
N ALA A 139 -19.96 17.48 4.46
CA ALA A 139 -20.71 16.41 5.11
C ALA A 139 -22.02 16.09 4.40
N HIS A 140 -22.67 17.09 3.78
CA HIS A 140 -23.94 16.95 3.07
C HIS A 140 -23.79 16.58 1.58
N LEU A 141 -22.58 16.59 1.03
CA LEU A 141 -22.35 16.12 -0.35
C LEU A 141 -22.76 14.65 -0.49
N ALA A 142 -23.51 14.33 -1.55
CA ALA A 142 -24.05 13.00 -1.78
C ALA A 142 -23.37 12.26 -2.94
N GLY A 143 -23.64 10.97 -3.05
CA GLY A 143 -23.17 10.11 -4.14
C GLY A 143 -21.65 9.89 -4.17
N SER A 144 -21.14 9.45 -5.31
CA SER A 144 -19.71 9.21 -5.53
C SER A 144 -18.86 10.47 -5.42
N PHE A 145 -19.38 11.60 -5.86
CA PHE A 145 -18.73 12.89 -5.71
C PHE A 145 -18.58 13.27 -4.23
N GLY A 146 -19.65 13.12 -3.43
CA GLY A 146 -19.58 13.38 -2.00
C GLY A 146 -18.58 12.49 -1.27
N LEU A 147 -18.52 11.21 -1.61
CA LEU A 147 -17.50 10.29 -1.08
C LEU A 147 -16.10 10.73 -1.49
N SER A 148 -15.92 11.12 -2.76
CA SER A 148 -14.64 11.59 -3.28
C SER A 148 -14.12 12.78 -2.50
N VAL A 149 -14.91 13.81 -2.31
CA VAL A 149 -14.51 15.03 -1.58
C VAL A 149 -14.28 14.73 -0.10
N LYS A 150 -15.21 14.03 0.56
CA LYS A 150 -15.15 13.75 2.00
C LYS A 150 -13.94 12.92 2.42
N TYR A 151 -13.58 11.94 1.60
CA TYR A 151 -12.50 10.98 1.91
C TYR A 151 -11.25 11.16 1.06
N SER A 152 -11.25 12.12 0.16
CA SER A 152 -10.13 12.41 -0.76
C SER A 152 -9.72 11.19 -1.58
N VAL A 153 -10.70 10.53 -2.18
CA VAL A 153 -10.52 9.38 -3.08
C VAL A 153 -11.10 9.76 -4.44
N PRO A 154 -10.42 9.50 -5.57
CA PRO A 154 -10.95 9.83 -6.89
C PRO A 154 -12.38 9.31 -7.13
N GLU A 155 -13.22 10.12 -7.71
CA GLU A 155 -14.64 9.79 -7.90
C GLU A 155 -14.83 8.52 -8.75
N TRP A 156 -13.93 8.32 -9.74
CA TRP A 156 -13.98 7.12 -10.58
C TRP A 156 -13.74 5.82 -9.77
N LEU A 157 -12.90 5.86 -8.73
CA LEU A 157 -12.70 4.74 -7.81
C LEU A 157 -13.96 4.48 -6.98
N CYS A 158 -14.61 5.53 -6.48
CA CYS A 158 -15.86 5.38 -5.75
C CYS A 158 -16.95 4.74 -6.62
N LYS A 159 -17.05 5.14 -7.91
CA LYS A 159 -17.97 4.55 -8.89
C LYS A 159 -17.62 3.09 -9.20
N MET A 160 -16.33 2.79 -9.41
CA MET A 160 -15.86 1.44 -9.68
C MET A 160 -16.16 0.50 -8.53
N TRP A 161 -15.84 0.87 -7.28
CA TRP A 161 -16.13 0.01 -6.12
C TRP A 161 -17.63 -0.13 -5.86
N GLN A 162 -18.45 0.86 -6.24
CA GLN A 162 -19.91 0.71 -6.20
C GLN A 162 -20.39 -0.32 -7.22
N ALA A 163 -19.84 -0.31 -8.42
CA ALA A 163 -20.18 -1.29 -9.47
C ALA A 163 -19.68 -2.69 -9.13
N ASP A 164 -18.44 -2.80 -8.64
CA ASP A 164 -17.79 -4.09 -8.38
C ASP A 164 -18.34 -4.79 -7.12
N TYR A 165 -18.61 -4.04 -6.04
CA TYR A 165 -18.90 -4.62 -4.72
C TYR A 165 -20.22 -4.13 -4.09
N GLY A 166 -20.84 -3.07 -4.60
CA GLY A 166 -22.04 -2.46 -4.01
C GLY A 166 -21.80 -1.70 -2.69
N GLU A 167 -20.56 -1.70 -2.17
CA GLU A 167 -20.19 -1.24 -0.83
C GLU A 167 -19.14 -0.12 -0.86
N SER A 168 -19.24 0.78 -1.87
CA SER A 168 -18.23 1.84 -2.08
C SER A 168 -17.97 2.70 -0.84
N ARG A 169 -19.03 3.06 -0.10
CA ARG A 169 -18.94 3.92 1.09
C ARG A 169 -18.08 3.27 2.18
N GLU A 170 -18.32 2.00 2.46
CA GLU A 170 -17.65 1.22 3.49
C GLU A 170 -16.18 1.01 3.13
N ILE A 171 -15.91 0.66 1.87
CA ILE A 171 -14.56 0.48 1.33
C ILE A 171 -13.77 1.78 1.43
N VAL A 172 -14.32 2.89 0.91
CA VAL A 172 -13.67 4.21 0.94
C VAL A 172 -13.41 4.65 2.37
N LYS A 173 -14.38 4.50 3.28
CA LYS A 173 -14.22 4.84 4.70
C LYS A 173 -13.11 4.04 5.38
N ALA A 174 -13.00 2.76 5.10
CA ALA A 174 -11.97 1.90 5.67
C ALA A 174 -10.57 2.23 5.12
N LEU A 175 -10.46 2.46 3.80
CA LEU A 175 -9.19 2.78 3.14
C LEU A 175 -8.72 4.22 3.34
N SER A 176 -9.61 5.15 3.74
CA SER A 176 -9.24 6.54 4.02
C SER A 176 -8.73 6.76 5.45
N ARG A 177 -8.86 5.78 6.33
CA ARG A 177 -8.28 5.87 7.69
C ARG A 177 -6.77 5.71 7.58
N VAL A 178 -6.04 6.73 8.05
CA VAL A 178 -4.56 6.65 8.13
C VAL A 178 -4.18 5.51 9.06
N LYS A 179 -3.52 4.53 8.52
CA LYS A 179 -2.87 3.47 9.31
C LYS A 179 -1.43 3.90 9.55
N VAL A 180 -1.17 4.58 10.65
CA VAL A 180 0.20 4.98 11.07
C VAL A 180 1.03 3.80 11.58
N GLY A 181 0.36 2.71 11.92
CA GLY A 181 0.97 1.52 12.49
C GLY A 181 1.53 0.56 11.46
N VAL A 182 2.15 -0.50 11.98
CA VAL A 182 2.79 -1.55 11.20
C VAL A 182 2.25 -2.91 11.62
N ALA A 183 2.26 -3.87 10.70
CA ALA A 183 2.01 -5.27 11.02
C ALA A 183 3.30 -6.07 10.83
N LEU A 184 3.59 -6.91 11.80
CA LEU A 184 4.75 -7.78 11.85
C LEU A 184 4.31 -9.22 11.60
N ARG A 185 4.98 -9.91 10.68
CA ARG A 185 4.92 -11.36 10.54
C ARG A 185 6.01 -11.97 11.42
N VAL A 186 5.60 -12.77 12.38
CA VAL A 186 6.51 -13.42 13.31
C VAL A 186 7.24 -14.58 12.62
N ASN A 187 8.53 -14.68 12.82
CA ASN A 187 9.32 -15.83 12.40
C ASN A 187 9.13 -16.97 13.42
N THR A 188 8.10 -17.77 13.19
CA THR A 188 7.71 -18.85 14.10
C THR A 188 8.70 -20.04 14.13
N LEU A 189 9.77 -19.99 13.34
CA LEU A 189 10.92 -20.90 13.50
C LEU A 189 11.81 -20.53 14.68
N LYS A 190 11.73 -19.27 15.16
CA LYS A 190 12.59 -18.71 16.21
C LYS A 190 11.85 -18.33 17.48
N ILE A 191 10.60 -17.83 17.37
CA ILE A 191 9.86 -17.28 18.51
C ILE A 191 8.34 -17.38 18.27
N SER A 192 7.54 -17.47 19.35
CA SER A 192 6.08 -17.36 19.26
C SER A 192 5.62 -15.89 19.17
N ALA A 193 4.38 -15.66 18.70
CA ALA A 193 3.84 -14.32 18.64
C ALA A 193 3.61 -13.72 20.04
N GLU A 194 3.18 -14.54 20.99
CA GLU A 194 2.94 -14.16 22.38
C GLU A 194 4.25 -13.76 23.08
N GLU A 195 5.32 -14.52 22.86
CA GLU A 195 6.63 -14.22 23.42
C GLU A 195 7.21 -12.95 22.82
N LEU A 196 7.19 -12.78 21.48
CA LEU A 196 7.63 -11.54 20.83
C LEU A 196 6.83 -10.33 21.32
N LEU A 197 5.50 -10.47 21.47
CA LEU A 197 4.63 -9.41 21.98
C LEU A 197 5.04 -8.94 23.37
N SER A 198 5.52 -9.85 24.24
CA SER A 198 5.94 -9.51 25.60
C SER A 198 7.15 -8.56 25.64
N HIS A 199 7.94 -8.51 24.57
CA HIS A 199 9.11 -7.62 24.40
C HIS A 199 8.78 -6.30 23.70
N ILE A 200 7.56 -6.15 23.15
CA ILE A 200 7.15 -4.89 22.50
C ILE A 200 6.67 -3.90 23.58
N PRO A 201 7.15 -2.64 23.56
CA PRO A 201 6.72 -1.61 24.50
C PRO A 201 5.20 -1.47 24.59
N LYS A 202 4.64 -1.45 25.80
CA LYS A 202 3.18 -1.40 26.03
C LYS A 202 2.51 -0.16 25.46
N GLU A 203 3.23 0.96 25.39
CA GLU A 203 2.78 2.23 24.82
C GLU A 203 2.49 2.14 23.31
N LEU A 204 3.02 1.14 22.63
CA LEU A 204 2.74 0.87 21.23
C LEU A 204 1.39 0.18 21.01
N GLU A 205 0.72 -0.28 22.07
CA GLU A 205 -0.61 -0.92 22.03
C GLU A 205 -0.67 -2.12 21.08
N ALA A 206 0.44 -2.83 20.91
CA ALA A 206 0.57 -3.97 20.02
C ALA A 206 -0.36 -5.13 20.42
N LYS A 207 -0.84 -5.89 19.43
CA LYS A 207 -1.75 -7.02 19.64
C LYS A 207 -1.43 -8.15 18.66
N CYS A 208 -1.51 -9.39 19.14
CA CYS A 208 -1.48 -10.55 18.26
C CYS A 208 -2.74 -10.61 17.37
N VAL A 209 -2.55 -10.97 16.12
CA VAL A 209 -3.59 -11.28 15.14
C VAL A 209 -3.33 -12.70 14.64
N GLY A 210 -4.10 -13.65 15.15
CA GLY A 210 -3.80 -15.07 14.98
C GLY A 210 -2.47 -15.45 15.68
N LYS A 211 -1.89 -16.54 15.26
CA LYS A 211 -0.64 -17.10 15.85
C LYS A 211 0.65 -16.57 15.21
N THR A 212 0.54 -15.76 14.17
CA THR A 212 1.69 -15.46 13.29
C THR A 212 1.90 -13.99 13.00
N SER A 213 1.00 -13.12 13.44
CA SER A 213 1.08 -11.69 13.18
C SER A 213 0.90 -10.87 14.45
N ILE A 214 1.60 -9.73 14.51
CA ILE A 214 1.42 -8.71 15.52
C ILE A 214 1.09 -7.40 14.81
N VAL A 215 0.02 -6.72 15.22
CA VAL A 215 -0.34 -5.39 14.71
C VAL A 215 0.00 -4.35 15.75
N ILE A 216 0.78 -3.36 15.36
CA ILE A 216 1.18 -2.20 16.17
C ILE A 216 0.44 -0.99 15.63
N PRO A 217 -0.58 -0.45 16.33
CA PRO A 217 -1.38 0.67 15.83
C PRO A 217 -0.67 2.03 15.92
N ARG A 218 0.40 2.11 16.73
CA ARG A 218 1.20 3.32 16.93
C ARG A 218 2.39 3.37 15.98
N SER A 219 2.86 4.56 15.67
CA SER A 219 4.11 4.75 14.91
C SER A 219 5.30 4.27 15.73
N CYS A 220 6.17 3.49 15.11
CA CYS A 220 7.43 3.03 15.70
C CYS A 220 8.51 2.90 14.62
N ILE A 221 9.77 2.93 15.04
CA ILE A 221 10.91 2.60 14.19
C ILE A 221 11.10 1.08 14.27
N VAL A 222 10.73 0.39 13.20
CA VAL A 222 10.69 -1.09 13.15
C VAL A 222 12.05 -1.71 13.43
N THR A 223 13.12 -1.06 12.98
CA THR A 223 14.51 -1.52 13.15
C THR A 223 15.02 -1.40 14.60
N GLU A 224 14.33 -0.64 15.46
CA GLU A 224 14.65 -0.50 16.88
C GLU A 224 13.85 -1.45 17.78
N LEU A 225 12.88 -2.18 17.20
CA LEU A 225 12.12 -3.17 17.96
C LEU A 225 12.99 -4.38 18.30
N TYR A 226 12.78 -4.93 19.52
CA TYR A 226 13.44 -6.15 19.95
C TYR A 226 13.33 -7.27 18.93
N GLY A 227 14.44 -7.89 18.61
CA GLY A 227 14.51 -9.03 17.71
C GLY A 227 14.50 -8.70 16.22
N TYR A 228 14.62 -7.43 15.82
CA TYR A 228 14.70 -7.09 14.39
C TYR A 228 15.98 -7.65 13.75
N ASP A 229 17.15 -7.37 14.32
CA ASP A 229 18.43 -7.82 13.77
C ASP A 229 18.59 -9.34 13.89
N GLU A 230 18.04 -9.95 14.94
CA GLU A 230 17.99 -11.40 15.15
C GLU A 230 17.01 -12.10 14.18
N GLY A 231 16.25 -11.35 13.40
CA GLY A 231 15.31 -11.89 12.42
C GLY A 231 14.11 -12.60 13.06
N LEU A 232 13.62 -12.12 14.22
CA LEU A 232 12.46 -12.70 14.89
C LEU A 232 11.14 -12.34 14.19
N PHE A 233 11.15 -11.34 13.31
CA PHE A 233 10.00 -10.89 12.54
C PHE A 233 10.41 -10.12 11.29
N PHE A 234 9.43 -9.85 10.43
CA PHE A 234 9.52 -8.90 9.32
C PHE A 234 8.18 -8.19 9.11
N VAL A 235 8.20 -7.09 8.34
CA VAL A 235 6.99 -6.30 8.08
C VAL A 235 6.16 -6.98 6.99
N GLN A 236 4.93 -7.35 7.33
CA GLN A 236 3.98 -7.90 6.37
C GLN A 236 2.54 -7.66 6.84
N ASP A 237 1.65 -7.28 5.91
CA ASP A 237 0.22 -7.14 6.21
C ASP A 237 -0.42 -8.49 6.54
N PRO A 238 -1.40 -8.53 7.47
CA PRO A 238 -2.10 -9.77 7.80
C PRO A 238 -2.76 -10.46 6.60
N ALA A 239 -3.31 -9.71 5.61
CA ALA A 239 -3.87 -10.31 4.40
C ALA A 239 -2.80 -11.09 3.63
N SER A 240 -1.61 -10.49 3.43
CA SER A 240 -0.49 -11.16 2.78
C SER A 240 0.00 -12.38 3.56
N THR A 241 0.01 -12.30 4.91
CA THR A 241 0.33 -13.44 5.79
C THR A 241 -0.67 -14.58 5.62
N ILE A 242 -1.97 -14.27 5.62
CA ILE A 242 -3.06 -15.24 5.45
C ILE A 242 -2.95 -15.92 4.08
N VAL A 243 -2.74 -15.16 3.00
CA VAL A 243 -2.60 -15.73 1.65
C VAL A 243 -1.36 -16.62 1.55
N SER A 244 -0.24 -16.20 2.13
CA SER A 244 0.97 -17.02 2.16
C SER A 244 0.80 -18.31 2.97
N SER A 245 -0.15 -18.39 3.90
CA SER A 245 -0.42 -19.58 4.69
C SER A 245 -1.09 -20.70 3.89
N LEU A 246 -1.59 -20.40 2.68
CA LEU A 246 -2.10 -21.43 1.75
C LEU A 246 -1.00 -22.38 1.27
N VAL A 247 0.27 -21.95 1.33
CA VAL A 247 1.43 -22.78 1.07
C VAL A 247 2.04 -23.19 2.41
N ASN A 248 1.80 -24.44 2.81
CA ASN A 248 2.24 -25.04 4.06
C ASN A 248 2.48 -26.56 3.90
N LYS A 249 3.08 -27.23 4.88
CA LYS A 249 3.41 -28.67 4.81
C LYS A 249 2.21 -29.55 4.43
N ASN A 250 1.02 -29.24 4.95
CA ASN A 250 -0.19 -30.04 4.69
C ASN A 250 -0.70 -29.85 3.24
N SER A 251 -0.56 -28.64 2.68
CA SER A 251 -1.07 -28.32 1.35
C SER A 251 -0.22 -28.88 0.22
N VAL A 252 1.09 -29.05 0.44
CA VAL A 252 2.04 -29.54 -0.59
C VAL A 252 2.25 -31.05 -0.53
N GLY A 253 2.00 -31.71 0.62
CA GLY A 253 1.98 -33.16 0.77
C GLY A 253 3.34 -33.87 0.55
N THR A 254 4.46 -33.14 0.68
CA THR A 254 5.82 -33.67 0.54
C THR A 254 6.76 -33.01 1.54
N ASP A 255 7.84 -33.73 1.94
CA ASP A 255 8.81 -33.24 2.93
C ASP A 255 9.75 -32.16 2.36
N LYS A 256 10.03 -32.19 1.05
CA LYS A 256 10.86 -31.19 0.35
C LYS A 256 10.10 -30.59 -0.84
N PRO A 257 9.14 -29.70 -0.60
CA PRO A 257 8.35 -29.11 -1.67
C PRO A 257 9.20 -28.17 -2.54
N PHE A 258 8.94 -28.23 -3.85
CA PHE A 258 9.47 -27.29 -4.82
C PHE A 258 8.42 -26.17 -5.03
N VAL A 259 8.77 -24.93 -4.70
CA VAL A 259 7.86 -23.79 -4.75
C VAL A 259 8.45 -22.69 -5.63
N VAL A 260 7.62 -22.07 -6.48
CA VAL A 260 8.02 -20.93 -7.30
C VAL A 260 7.21 -19.69 -6.87
N ASP A 261 7.90 -18.59 -6.59
CA ASP A 261 7.32 -17.27 -6.36
C ASP A 261 7.69 -16.36 -7.54
N THR A 262 6.75 -16.12 -8.45
CA THR A 262 7.03 -15.51 -9.77
C THR A 262 7.20 -14.00 -9.73
N CYS A 263 6.78 -13.33 -8.65
CA CYS A 263 6.87 -11.87 -8.47
C CYS A 263 7.23 -11.55 -7.01
N SER A 264 8.37 -12.06 -6.55
CA SER A 264 8.67 -12.24 -5.13
C SER A 264 8.96 -10.95 -4.36
N CYS A 265 9.46 -9.90 -5.02
CA CYS A 265 10.00 -8.74 -4.30
C CYS A 265 8.95 -7.89 -3.58
N PRO A 266 9.24 -7.51 -2.33
CA PRO A 266 10.53 -7.53 -1.63
C PRO A 266 10.82 -8.82 -0.80
N GLY A 267 10.11 -9.92 -0.99
CA GLY A 267 10.39 -11.21 -0.36
C GLY A 267 9.36 -11.67 0.70
N GLY A 268 8.42 -10.81 1.07
CA GLY A 268 7.52 -11.10 2.19
C GLY A 268 6.75 -12.42 2.08
N LYS A 269 6.25 -12.79 0.87
CA LYS A 269 5.56 -14.08 0.66
C LYS A 269 6.52 -15.25 0.64
N SER A 270 7.67 -15.10 -0.04
CA SER A 270 8.74 -16.12 -0.02
C SER A 270 9.20 -16.44 1.40
N PHE A 271 9.42 -15.42 2.26
CA PHE A 271 9.79 -15.63 3.67
C PHE A 271 8.68 -16.33 4.45
N SER A 272 7.42 -15.92 4.26
CA SER A 272 6.28 -16.57 4.91
C SER A 272 6.18 -18.05 4.51
N MET A 273 6.34 -18.38 3.23
CA MET A 273 6.30 -19.76 2.75
C MET A 273 7.46 -20.59 3.31
N ALA A 274 8.67 -20.04 3.32
CA ALA A 274 9.83 -20.70 3.93
C ALA A 274 9.59 -21.06 5.40
N ILE A 275 9.03 -20.11 6.17
CA ILE A 275 8.67 -20.33 7.57
C ILE A 275 7.56 -21.39 7.71
N ASN A 276 6.49 -21.31 6.90
CA ASN A 276 5.38 -22.25 6.93
C ASN A 276 5.80 -23.68 6.57
N LEU A 277 6.86 -23.81 5.74
CA LEU A 277 7.44 -25.08 5.31
C LEU A 277 8.61 -25.54 6.18
N GLY A 278 8.88 -24.86 7.31
CA GLY A 278 9.93 -25.26 8.25
C GLY A 278 11.34 -24.98 7.78
N ASN A 279 11.53 -24.13 6.76
CA ASN A 279 12.81 -23.87 6.08
C ASN A 279 13.42 -25.12 5.41
N GLU A 280 12.55 -26.08 5.03
CA GLU A 280 12.92 -27.39 4.48
C GLU A 280 12.49 -27.56 3.00
N ALA A 281 12.05 -26.48 2.34
CA ALA A 281 11.62 -26.45 0.95
C ALA A 281 12.76 -26.10 -0.01
N GLU A 282 12.48 -26.15 -1.31
CA GLU A 282 13.27 -25.51 -2.37
C GLU A 282 12.40 -24.40 -2.97
N ILE A 283 12.67 -23.12 -2.62
CA ILE A 283 11.87 -21.97 -3.04
C ILE A 283 12.65 -21.15 -4.06
N HIS A 284 12.10 -20.99 -5.25
CA HIS A 284 12.65 -20.16 -6.31
C HIS A 284 11.89 -18.84 -6.39
N SER A 285 12.52 -17.78 -5.88
CA SER A 285 11.97 -16.41 -5.84
C SER A 285 12.44 -15.63 -7.05
N MET A 286 11.48 -15.20 -7.89
CA MET A 286 11.74 -14.52 -9.16
C MET A 286 11.27 -13.06 -9.11
N ASP A 287 11.98 -12.17 -9.77
CA ASP A 287 11.55 -10.79 -10.03
C ASP A 287 12.22 -10.28 -11.31
N LEU A 288 11.56 -9.33 -11.99
CA LEU A 288 12.06 -8.71 -13.22
C LEU A 288 13.39 -7.94 -13.03
N HIS A 289 13.69 -7.51 -11.80
CA HIS A 289 14.80 -6.60 -11.50
C HIS A 289 15.77 -7.19 -10.47
N GLU A 290 17.00 -7.46 -10.87
CA GLU A 290 18.07 -7.99 -10.00
C GLU A 290 18.33 -7.10 -8.76
N ASN A 291 18.27 -5.78 -8.90
CA ASN A 291 18.46 -4.87 -7.78
C ASN A 291 17.40 -5.03 -6.67
N ARG A 292 16.19 -5.49 -7.02
CA ARG A 292 15.12 -5.78 -6.05
C ARG A 292 15.34 -7.13 -5.36
N LEU A 293 15.89 -8.12 -6.07
CA LEU A 293 16.21 -9.44 -5.51
C LEU A 293 17.26 -9.38 -4.38
N ARG A 294 18.07 -8.33 -4.33
CA ARG A 294 18.98 -8.09 -3.18
C ARG A 294 18.21 -7.94 -1.87
N LEU A 295 16.97 -7.38 -1.91
CA LEU A 295 16.12 -7.27 -0.73
C LEU A 295 15.64 -8.64 -0.25
N VAL A 296 15.37 -9.56 -1.18
CA VAL A 296 14.98 -10.94 -0.85
C VAL A 296 16.16 -11.66 -0.21
N ARG A 297 17.38 -11.56 -0.79
CA ARG A 297 18.58 -12.19 -0.24
C ARG A 297 18.94 -11.68 1.16
N SER A 298 19.02 -10.34 1.32
CA SER A 298 19.34 -9.76 2.62
C SER A 298 18.26 -10.03 3.67
N GLY A 299 16.99 -10.05 3.27
CA GLY A 299 15.88 -10.41 4.15
C GLY A 299 15.94 -11.87 4.59
N ALA A 300 16.19 -12.80 3.67
CA ALA A 300 16.36 -14.22 3.97
C ALA A 300 17.53 -14.46 4.93
N GLU A 301 18.68 -13.83 4.68
CA GLU A 301 19.87 -13.90 5.54
C GLU A 301 19.54 -13.44 6.97
N ARG A 302 18.96 -12.24 7.14
CA ARG A 302 18.57 -11.71 8.45
C ARG A 302 17.61 -12.65 9.18
N LEU A 303 16.64 -13.22 8.48
CA LEU A 303 15.65 -14.14 9.05
C LEU A 303 16.19 -15.54 9.31
N GLY A 304 17.41 -15.89 8.83
CA GLY A 304 17.98 -17.22 8.93
C GLY A 304 17.30 -18.23 8.00
N ILE A 305 16.74 -17.76 6.88
CA ILE A 305 16.10 -18.60 5.88
C ILE A 305 17.14 -19.02 4.84
N THR A 306 17.29 -20.33 4.62
CA THR A 306 18.33 -20.92 3.76
C THR A 306 17.77 -21.60 2.51
N CYS A 307 16.45 -21.78 2.44
CA CYS A 307 15.79 -22.55 1.39
C CYS A 307 15.35 -21.71 0.16
N ILE A 308 15.75 -20.42 0.08
CA ILE A 308 15.36 -19.51 -1.00
C ILE A 308 16.52 -19.29 -1.97
N ALA A 309 16.30 -19.59 -3.25
CA ALA A 309 17.13 -19.19 -4.39
C ALA A 309 16.45 -18.05 -5.16
N THR A 310 17.22 -17.06 -5.64
CA THR A 310 16.68 -15.89 -6.35
C THR A 310 17.08 -15.86 -7.81
N HIS A 311 16.17 -15.51 -8.72
CA HIS A 311 16.39 -15.47 -10.16
C HIS A 311 15.81 -14.18 -10.79
N GLU A 312 16.62 -13.48 -11.57
CA GLU A 312 16.11 -12.40 -12.42
C GLU A 312 15.33 -13.02 -13.59
N CYS A 313 14.03 -12.76 -13.63
CA CYS A 313 13.13 -13.36 -14.60
C CYS A 313 11.91 -12.45 -14.89
N ASP A 314 11.59 -12.27 -16.16
CA ASP A 314 10.28 -11.75 -16.55
C ASP A 314 9.22 -12.83 -16.34
N GLY A 315 8.30 -12.66 -15.41
CA GLY A 315 7.27 -13.65 -15.10
C GLY A 315 6.42 -14.09 -16.29
N ARG A 316 6.44 -13.33 -17.40
CA ARG A 316 5.80 -13.69 -18.67
C ARG A 316 6.66 -14.63 -19.55
N LYS A 317 7.93 -14.83 -19.18
CA LYS A 317 8.92 -15.66 -19.89
C LYS A 317 9.53 -16.65 -18.92
N PRO A 318 8.83 -17.75 -18.62
CA PRO A 318 9.20 -18.64 -17.54
C PRO A 318 10.51 -19.39 -17.83
N LEU A 319 11.27 -19.71 -16.77
CA LEU A 319 12.51 -20.49 -16.85
C LEU A 319 12.18 -21.95 -17.10
N THR A 320 12.54 -22.46 -18.28
CA THR A 320 12.16 -23.81 -18.75
C THR A 320 12.75 -24.95 -17.92
N GLU A 321 13.87 -24.71 -17.23
CA GLU A 321 14.53 -25.69 -16.35
C GLU A 321 13.70 -26.11 -15.13
N TYR A 322 12.66 -25.33 -14.79
CA TYR A 322 11.76 -25.61 -13.67
C TYR A 322 10.38 -26.12 -14.09
N PHE A 323 10.17 -26.36 -15.39
CA PHE A 323 8.87 -26.85 -15.89
C PHE A 323 8.48 -28.21 -15.29
N GLY A 324 7.22 -28.33 -14.89
CA GLY A 324 6.64 -29.54 -14.35
C GLY A 324 7.19 -29.99 -12.98
N ARG A 325 7.90 -29.10 -12.26
CA ARG A 325 8.54 -29.45 -10.97
C ARG A 325 7.80 -28.94 -9.74
N ALA A 326 7.04 -27.83 -9.86
CA ALA A 326 6.51 -27.13 -8.70
C ALA A 326 5.30 -27.86 -8.09
N ASP A 327 5.35 -28.05 -6.78
CA ASP A 327 4.20 -28.44 -5.93
C ASP A 327 3.22 -27.28 -5.78
N ALA A 328 3.77 -26.06 -5.66
CA ALA A 328 3.00 -24.82 -5.57
C ALA A 328 3.69 -23.69 -6.33
N VAL A 329 2.89 -22.84 -6.97
CA VAL A 329 3.34 -21.60 -7.58
C VAL A 329 2.58 -20.43 -6.95
N VAL A 330 3.29 -19.37 -6.57
CA VAL A 330 2.68 -18.14 -6.08
C VAL A 330 2.89 -17.03 -7.10
N CYS A 331 1.77 -16.47 -7.56
CA CYS A 331 1.70 -15.35 -8.48
C CYS A 331 1.14 -14.13 -7.74
N ASP A 332 2.00 -13.44 -6.94
CA ASP A 332 1.65 -12.15 -6.34
C ASP A 332 1.95 -11.05 -7.36
N VAL A 333 1.08 -10.96 -8.34
CA VAL A 333 1.34 -10.22 -9.57
C VAL A 333 1.39 -8.70 -9.35
N PRO A 334 2.15 -7.96 -10.19
CA PRO A 334 2.11 -6.51 -10.16
C PRO A 334 0.68 -6.02 -10.42
N CYS A 335 0.17 -5.14 -9.54
CA CYS A 335 -1.21 -4.68 -9.58
C CYS A 335 -1.32 -3.16 -9.36
N SER A 336 -2.51 -2.62 -9.50
CA SER A 336 -2.78 -1.19 -9.25
C SER A 336 -2.52 -0.77 -7.80
N GLY A 337 -2.60 -1.69 -6.83
CA GLY A 337 -2.36 -1.42 -5.42
C GLY A 337 -3.51 -0.68 -4.73
N LEU A 338 -4.69 -0.62 -5.32
CA LEU A 338 -5.83 0.15 -4.80
C LEU A 338 -6.35 -0.33 -3.44
N GLY A 339 -5.97 -1.53 -3.02
CA GLY A 339 -6.30 -2.07 -1.69
C GLY A 339 -5.43 -1.52 -0.55
N VAL A 340 -4.28 -0.90 -0.87
CA VAL A 340 -3.29 -0.41 0.12
C VAL A 340 -3.15 1.12 0.17
N ILE A 341 -4.12 1.86 -0.38
CA ILE A 341 -4.12 3.33 -0.42
C ILE A 341 -4.10 4.00 0.96
N ALA A 342 -4.49 3.27 2.02
CA ALA A 342 -4.38 3.75 3.40
C ALA A 342 -2.92 3.87 3.88
N LYS A 343 -2.01 3.06 3.32
CA LYS A 343 -0.57 3.06 3.62
C LYS A 343 0.26 3.82 2.60
N LYS A 344 -0.23 3.88 1.35
CA LYS A 344 0.43 4.52 0.21
C LYS A 344 -0.55 5.48 -0.46
N PRO A 345 -0.76 6.69 0.08
CA PRO A 345 -1.81 7.59 -0.35
C PRO A 345 -1.66 8.09 -1.79
N ASP A 346 -0.46 8.11 -2.34
CA ASP A 346 -0.16 8.47 -3.72
C ASP A 346 -0.78 7.51 -4.75
N ILE A 347 -0.93 6.23 -4.41
CA ILE A 347 -1.53 5.21 -5.29
C ILE A 347 -2.94 5.60 -5.73
N ARG A 348 -3.72 6.28 -4.86
CA ARG A 348 -5.10 6.72 -5.17
C ARG A 348 -5.17 7.67 -6.37
N TYR A 349 -4.08 8.37 -6.68
CA TYR A 349 -4.03 9.35 -7.77
C TYR A 349 -3.56 8.75 -9.10
N LYS A 350 -3.33 7.44 -9.17
CA LYS A 350 -3.12 6.75 -10.45
C LYS A 350 -4.31 7.00 -11.37
N THR A 351 -4.02 7.30 -12.61
CA THR A 351 -5.03 7.44 -13.66
C THR A 351 -5.50 6.06 -14.14
N TYR A 352 -6.67 6.01 -14.74
CA TYR A 352 -7.15 4.76 -15.34
C TYR A 352 -6.19 4.23 -16.42
N ALA A 353 -5.59 5.12 -17.23
CA ALA A 353 -4.62 4.75 -18.25
C ALA A 353 -3.36 4.05 -17.70
N GLU A 354 -2.93 4.39 -16.47
CA GLU A 354 -1.77 3.73 -15.84
C GLU A 354 -2.05 2.30 -15.38
N ILE A 355 -3.33 1.95 -15.18
CA ILE A 355 -3.74 0.64 -14.66
C ILE A 355 -4.52 -0.21 -15.66
N GLU A 356 -4.87 0.36 -16.81
CA GLU A 356 -5.72 -0.26 -17.81
C GLU A 356 -5.15 -1.58 -18.34
N LYS A 357 -3.85 -1.62 -18.59
CA LYS A 357 -3.14 -2.78 -19.16
C LYS A 357 -2.69 -3.81 -18.13
N LEU A 358 -2.85 -3.55 -16.83
CA LEU A 358 -2.41 -4.49 -15.79
C LEU A 358 -3.07 -5.87 -15.89
N PRO A 359 -4.38 -5.99 -16.17
CA PRO A 359 -5.01 -7.30 -16.29
C PRO A 359 -4.40 -8.20 -17.38
N GLU A 360 -3.92 -7.62 -18.49
CA GLU A 360 -3.23 -8.36 -19.56
C GLU A 360 -1.88 -8.90 -19.07
N VAL A 361 -1.08 -8.06 -18.42
CA VAL A 361 0.21 -8.45 -17.85
C VAL A 361 0.03 -9.53 -16.77
N GLN A 362 -0.99 -9.39 -15.94
CA GLN A 362 -1.31 -10.35 -14.88
C GLN A 362 -1.75 -11.70 -15.45
N TYR A 363 -2.57 -11.68 -16.48
CA TYR A 363 -2.96 -12.89 -17.20
C TYR A 363 -1.74 -13.58 -17.83
N ASP A 364 -0.87 -12.83 -18.50
CA ASP A 364 0.33 -13.38 -19.15
C ASP A 364 1.28 -14.04 -18.13
N ILE A 365 1.43 -13.44 -16.93
CA ILE A 365 2.22 -14.02 -15.84
C ILE A 365 1.58 -15.31 -15.33
N LEU A 366 0.26 -15.30 -15.09
CA LEU A 366 -0.48 -16.47 -14.62
C LEU A 366 -0.41 -17.61 -15.64
N GLU A 367 -0.60 -17.29 -16.92
CA GLU A 367 -0.55 -18.23 -18.04
C GLU A 367 0.87 -18.86 -18.20
N ALA A 368 1.91 -18.06 -18.06
CA ALA A 368 3.28 -18.53 -18.08
C ALA A 368 3.60 -19.42 -16.87
N SER A 369 3.09 -19.04 -15.70
CA SER A 369 3.37 -19.71 -14.42
C SER A 369 2.83 -21.14 -14.33
N LYS A 370 1.77 -21.48 -15.09
CA LYS A 370 1.20 -22.84 -15.11
C LYS A 370 2.21 -23.90 -15.54
N ASN A 371 3.20 -23.50 -16.35
CA ASN A 371 4.21 -24.44 -16.87
C ASN A 371 5.15 -24.98 -15.77
N TYR A 372 5.30 -24.25 -14.67
CA TYR A 372 6.11 -24.73 -13.53
C TYR A 372 5.45 -25.89 -12.78
N LEU A 373 4.10 -25.97 -12.80
CA LEU A 373 3.37 -26.94 -12.00
C LEU A 373 3.55 -28.36 -12.49
N LYS A 374 3.73 -29.27 -11.56
CA LYS A 374 3.51 -30.72 -11.76
C LYS A 374 2.00 -31.04 -11.71
N ASP A 375 1.64 -32.24 -12.15
CA ASP A 375 0.27 -32.73 -12.03
C ASP A 375 -0.18 -32.79 -10.56
N GLY A 376 -1.36 -32.28 -10.27
CA GLY A 376 -1.88 -32.14 -8.91
C GLY A 376 -1.27 -31.02 -8.08
N GLY A 377 -0.35 -30.22 -8.65
CA GLY A 377 0.14 -28.98 -8.04
C GLY A 377 -0.90 -27.85 -8.10
N PHE A 378 -0.67 -26.77 -7.37
CA PHE A 378 -1.61 -25.64 -7.33
C PHE A 378 -0.92 -24.29 -7.49
N ILE A 379 -1.69 -23.31 -8.00
CA ILE A 379 -1.29 -21.90 -8.10
C ILE A 379 -2.06 -21.11 -7.05
N ILE A 380 -1.39 -20.20 -6.35
CA ILE A 380 -2.00 -19.10 -5.62
C ILE A 380 -1.79 -17.84 -6.45
N TYR A 381 -2.90 -17.31 -6.99
CA TYR A 381 -2.92 -15.99 -7.62
C TYR A 381 -3.32 -14.96 -6.58
N SER A 382 -2.60 -13.83 -6.47
CA SER A 382 -2.93 -12.80 -5.50
C SER A 382 -2.59 -11.38 -5.98
N THR A 383 -3.36 -10.41 -5.47
CA THR A 383 -3.15 -8.97 -5.70
C THR A 383 -3.44 -8.17 -4.44
N CYS A 384 -2.82 -7.01 -4.29
CA CYS A 384 -3.15 -6.03 -3.25
C CYS A 384 -4.11 -4.94 -3.79
N THR A 385 -5.07 -5.32 -4.63
CA THR A 385 -6.04 -4.39 -5.21
C THR A 385 -7.48 -4.85 -5.02
N LEU A 386 -8.41 -3.89 -5.03
CA LEU A 386 -9.85 -4.10 -5.04
C LEU A 386 -10.41 -3.67 -6.42
N ARG A 387 -10.07 -4.42 -7.45
CA ARG A 387 -10.53 -4.19 -8.83
C ARG A 387 -10.79 -5.54 -9.48
N LYS A 388 -12.07 -5.87 -9.74
CA LYS A 388 -12.46 -7.16 -10.32
C LYS A 388 -11.77 -7.46 -11.64
N ALA A 389 -11.48 -6.41 -12.45
CA ALA A 389 -10.73 -6.57 -13.69
C ALA A 389 -9.33 -7.15 -13.51
N GLU A 390 -8.69 -6.92 -12.36
CA GLU A 390 -7.36 -7.45 -12.01
C GLU A 390 -7.43 -8.75 -11.17
N ASN A 391 -8.61 -9.11 -10.69
CA ASN A 391 -8.87 -10.18 -9.75
C ASN A 391 -9.68 -11.30 -10.41
N GLU A 392 -10.97 -11.35 -10.13
CA GLU A 392 -11.88 -12.41 -10.58
C GLU A 392 -11.87 -12.57 -12.11
N ASN A 393 -11.80 -11.47 -12.87
CA ASN A 393 -11.85 -11.53 -14.33
C ASN A 393 -10.56 -12.13 -14.93
N VAL A 394 -9.39 -11.90 -14.33
CA VAL A 394 -8.14 -12.53 -14.75
C VAL A 394 -8.19 -14.04 -14.51
N VAL A 395 -8.66 -14.44 -13.31
CA VAL A 395 -8.79 -15.85 -12.93
C VAL A 395 -9.80 -16.55 -13.82
N GLN A 396 -10.96 -15.92 -14.09
CA GLN A 396 -11.97 -16.50 -14.95
C GLN A 396 -11.47 -16.70 -16.39
N LYS A 397 -10.79 -15.67 -16.96
CA LYS A 397 -10.17 -15.77 -18.29
C LYS A 397 -9.17 -16.92 -18.36
N PHE A 398 -8.39 -17.12 -17.28
CA PHE A 398 -7.43 -18.23 -17.21
C PHE A 398 -8.16 -19.58 -17.23
N LEU A 399 -9.20 -19.77 -16.44
CA LEU A 399 -9.97 -21.01 -16.40
C LEU A 399 -10.72 -21.29 -17.71
N ASP A 400 -11.15 -20.26 -18.42
CA ASP A 400 -11.80 -20.42 -19.72
C ASP A 400 -10.85 -20.98 -20.77
N ASN A 401 -9.57 -20.61 -20.70
CA ASN A 401 -8.52 -21.02 -21.65
C ASN A 401 -7.76 -22.28 -21.19
N ASN A 402 -7.86 -22.71 -19.93
CA ASN A 402 -7.11 -23.81 -19.34
C ASN A 402 -8.06 -24.81 -18.63
N LYS A 403 -8.65 -25.74 -19.40
CA LYS A 403 -9.67 -26.68 -18.91
C LYS A 403 -9.09 -27.78 -18.00
N ASP A 404 -7.78 -27.90 -17.96
CA ASP A 404 -7.02 -28.74 -17.04
C ASP A 404 -6.85 -28.11 -15.64
N PHE A 405 -7.36 -26.90 -15.43
CA PHE A 405 -7.40 -26.23 -14.14
C PHE A 405 -8.82 -26.09 -13.61
N GLU A 406 -8.91 -26.01 -12.28
CA GLU A 406 -10.15 -25.67 -11.57
C GLU A 406 -9.84 -24.89 -10.28
N LEU A 407 -10.86 -24.21 -9.74
CA LEU A 407 -10.76 -23.57 -8.43
C LEU A 407 -10.76 -24.61 -7.31
N CYS A 408 -9.96 -24.37 -6.30
CA CYS A 408 -9.89 -25.17 -5.09
C CYS A 408 -10.18 -24.30 -3.87
N PRO A 409 -11.07 -24.71 -2.94
CA PRO A 409 -11.36 -23.95 -1.74
C PRO A 409 -10.11 -23.45 -1.03
N THR A 410 -10.10 -22.16 -0.66
CA THR A 410 -9.01 -21.60 0.10
C THR A 410 -9.15 -21.84 1.60
N GLY A 411 -10.39 -22.02 2.07
CA GLY A 411 -10.74 -22.07 3.49
C GLY A 411 -10.57 -20.75 4.23
N ILE A 412 -10.04 -19.70 3.59
CA ILE A 412 -9.86 -18.37 4.18
C ILE A 412 -11.24 -17.78 4.46
N PHE A 413 -11.52 -17.40 5.71
CA PHE A 413 -12.82 -16.88 6.14
C PHE A 413 -14.01 -17.79 5.79
N GLY A 414 -13.77 -19.11 5.65
CA GLY A 414 -14.79 -20.07 5.25
C GLY A 414 -15.06 -20.12 3.74
N ASP A 415 -14.14 -19.60 2.92
CA ASP A 415 -14.27 -19.67 1.47
C ASP A 415 -14.24 -21.11 0.96
N GLU A 416 -15.31 -21.49 0.26
CA GLU A 416 -15.48 -22.77 -0.43
C GLU A 416 -15.40 -22.62 -1.96
N THR A 417 -15.27 -21.40 -2.47
CA THR A 417 -15.30 -21.10 -3.91
C THR A 417 -13.94 -21.15 -4.58
N GLY A 418 -12.89 -20.98 -3.81
CA GLY A 418 -11.52 -20.88 -4.30
C GLY A 418 -11.09 -19.47 -4.70
N MET A 419 -11.96 -18.45 -4.52
CA MET A 419 -11.65 -17.03 -4.70
C MET A 419 -12.13 -16.24 -3.49
N VAL A 420 -11.24 -15.42 -2.90
CA VAL A 420 -11.56 -14.62 -1.73
C VAL A 420 -11.08 -13.17 -1.89
N THR A 421 -12.01 -12.23 -1.67
CA THR A 421 -11.71 -10.79 -1.64
C THR A 421 -11.71 -10.31 -0.20
N PHE A 422 -10.61 -9.70 0.23
CA PHE A 422 -10.44 -9.10 1.55
C PHE A 422 -10.96 -7.65 1.49
N LEU A 423 -12.21 -7.45 1.87
CA LEU A 423 -12.78 -6.11 1.98
C LEU A 423 -12.37 -5.51 3.33
N PRO A 424 -11.64 -4.37 3.36
CA PRO A 424 -11.00 -3.85 4.59
C PRO A 424 -11.96 -3.60 5.75
N HIS A 425 -13.20 -3.23 5.47
CA HIS A 425 -14.23 -2.99 6.48
C HIS A 425 -14.79 -4.30 7.09
N LYS A 426 -14.64 -5.44 6.40
CA LYS A 426 -15.06 -6.77 6.87
C LYS A 426 -13.93 -7.51 7.54
N THR A 427 -12.73 -7.44 6.97
CA THR A 427 -11.58 -8.23 7.42
C THR A 427 -10.65 -7.53 8.39
N GLY A 428 -10.70 -6.19 8.46
CA GLY A 428 -9.76 -5.38 9.25
C GLY A 428 -8.33 -5.32 8.68
N THR A 429 -8.08 -5.97 7.55
CA THR A 429 -6.79 -6.01 6.83
C THR A 429 -6.72 -4.93 5.75
N ASP A 430 -5.65 -4.91 4.96
CA ASP A 430 -5.66 -4.19 3.69
C ASP A 430 -6.61 -4.86 2.69
N GLY A 431 -6.97 -4.13 1.62
CA GLY A 431 -7.72 -4.70 0.51
C GLY A 431 -6.84 -5.67 -0.28
N PHE A 432 -7.30 -6.90 -0.44
CA PHE A 432 -6.54 -7.96 -1.08
C PHE A 432 -7.45 -8.92 -1.83
N PHE A 433 -6.87 -9.66 -2.76
CA PHE A 433 -7.55 -10.77 -3.43
C PHE A 433 -6.63 -11.98 -3.49
N ALA A 434 -7.21 -13.17 -3.37
CA ALA A 434 -6.51 -14.42 -3.60
C ALA A 434 -7.43 -15.43 -4.31
N ALA A 435 -6.83 -16.23 -5.19
CA ALA A 435 -7.46 -17.40 -5.78
C ALA A 435 -6.53 -18.60 -5.69
N LYS A 436 -7.09 -19.79 -5.47
CA LYS A 436 -6.36 -21.06 -5.48
C LYS A 436 -6.84 -21.90 -6.66
N LEU A 437 -5.92 -22.22 -7.54
CA LEU A 437 -6.14 -22.98 -8.77
C LEU A 437 -5.37 -24.30 -8.68
N ILE A 438 -6.00 -25.41 -8.95
CA ILE A 438 -5.38 -26.74 -8.96
C ILE A 438 -5.35 -27.28 -10.39
N ARG A 439 -4.21 -27.88 -10.78
CA ARG A 439 -4.13 -28.66 -12.02
C ARG A 439 -4.77 -30.03 -11.76
N LYS A 440 -5.75 -30.39 -12.58
CA LYS A 440 -6.37 -31.71 -12.56
C LYS A 440 -5.34 -32.80 -12.85
N LYS A 441 -5.52 -33.95 -12.25
CA LYS A 441 -4.67 -35.13 -12.51
C LYS A 441 -4.99 -35.75 -13.86
#